data_6e39b83aa69e0c893ce70d06bd2e2107
#
_entry.id   6e39b83aa69e0c893ce70d06bd2e2107
#
_cell.length_a   1.000
_cell.length_b   1.000
_cell.length_c   1.000
_cell.angle_alpha   90.00
_cell.angle_beta   90.00
_cell.angle_gamma   90.00
#
_symmetry.space_group_name_H-M   'P 1'
#
loop_
_entity.id
_entity.type
_entity.pdbx_description
1 polymer ?
#
loop_
_entity_poly.entity_id
_entity_poly.type
_entity_poly.pdbx_seq_one_letter_code
_entity_poly.pdbx_strand_id
1 'polypeptide(L)'
;MNTRLSANLSVLGTSLMLILSFSFGFHSYTEAKKTIVTDLNQALQQTILQNSHQWMSQDSIRTYDNLSKHFGNPVSIESYNKDFSDALSYTPDKKKTGIVIHVLNRDPQTENAPANTNKKLNEYYIASDTIIWASSIANSPNATTDHIGISFQGYANCSTLAVIGLSDKSLPGLFLGLAFLSATLPLLLKRYRKELIMPQSIHPEKTISFGNLNLSCETASFYKENEEKLKLTPQQYALMEMFFLSPTHILNRSDICESLWPGKINADETLNTLIRRLRPLVEENSNLKITTDRGRAYVLEIKKSDHL
;
A
#
# COMPACT_ATOMS: atom_id res chain seq x y z
N MET A 1 1.81 -10.83 -25.50
CA MET A 1 2.18 -9.61 -24.74
C MET A 1 2.71 -10.04 -23.38
N ASN A 2 3.98 -9.73 -23.08
CA ASN A 2 4.73 -10.32 -21.95
C ASN A 2 4.04 -10.12 -20.60
N THR A 3 3.64 -11.18 -19.96
CA THR A 3 2.99 -11.17 -18.62
C THR A 3 3.83 -10.48 -17.53
N ARG A 4 5.16 -10.50 -17.69
CA ARG A 4 6.10 -9.77 -16.81
C ARG A 4 6.00 -8.26 -16.99
N LEU A 5 5.80 -7.76 -18.21
CA LEU A 5 5.69 -6.34 -18.50
C LEU A 5 4.40 -5.74 -17.92
N SER A 6 3.27 -6.45 -18.02
CA SER A 6 1.99 -6.01 -17.46
C SER A 6 1.99 -6.01 -15.93
N ALA A 7 2.67 -6.97 -15.29
CA ALA A 7 2.82 -7.00 -13.84
C ALA A 7 3.67 -5.82 -13.32
N ASN A 8 4.80 -5.53 -13.99
CA ASN A 8 5.66 -4.42 -13.61
C ASN A 8 4.95 -3.05 -13.81
N LEU A 9 4.16 -2.90 -14.87
CA LEU A 9 3.38 -1.69 -15.13
C LEU A 9 2.30 -1.49 -14.06
N SER A 10 1.63 -2.55 -13.63
CA SER A 10 0.65 -2.50 -12.55
C SER A 10 1.29 -2.09 -11.21
N VAL A 11 2.44 -2.65 -10.85
CA VAL A 11 3.18 -2.27 -9.63
C VAL A 11 3.60 -0.81 -9.68
N LEU A 12 4.09 -0.33 -10.81
CA LEU A 12 4.50 1.07 -10.99
C LEU A 12 3.29 2.01 -10.89
N GLY A 13 2.15 1.65 -11.48
CA GLY A 13 0.90 2.40 -11.38
C GLY A 13 0.36 2.47 -9.95
N THR A 14 0.37 1.34 -9.22
CA THR A 14 -0.07 1.33 -7.82
C THR A 14 0.83 2.16 -6.92
N SER A 15 2.15 2.09 -7.10
CA SER A 15 3.10 2.88 -6.32
C SER A 15 2.93 4.38 -6.56
N LEU A 16 2.72 4.80 -7.81
CA LEU A 16 2.46 6.19 -8.17
C LEU A 16 1.17 6.71 -7.50
N MET A 17 0.08 5.94 -7.56
CA MET A 17 -1.19 6.32 -6.94
C MET A 17 -1.10 6.41 -5.42
N LEU A 18 -0.31 5.55 -4.76
CA LEU A 18 -0.06 5.63 -3.32
C LEU A 18 0.73 6.90 -2.96
N ILE A 19 1.76 7.24 -3.74
CA ILE A 19 2.55 8.46 -3.54
C ILE A 19 1.65 9.71 -3.68
N LEU A 20 0.80 9.75 -4.70
CA LEU A 20 -0.16 10.83 -4.89
C LEU A 20 -1.15 10.91 -3.73
N SER A 21 -1.72 9.80 -3.29
CA SER A 21 -2.63 9.74 -2.15
C SER A 21 -1.99 10.31 -0.88
N PHE A 22 -0.74 9.91 -0.59
CA PHE A 22 0.00 10.43 0.55
C PHE A 22 0.31 11.93 0.43
N SER A 23 0.74 12.37 -0.75
CA SER A 23 1.05 13.79 -1.02
C SER A 23 -0.17 14.68 -0.84
N PHE A 24 -1.32 14.31 -1.42
CA PHE A 24 -2.57 15.04 -1.25
C PHE A 24 -3.11 14.95 0.19
N GLY A 25 -2.93 13.82 0.87
CA GLY A 25 -3.28 13.67 2.29
C GLY A 25 -2.47 14.59 3.19
N PHE A 26 -1.17 14.71 2.96
CA PHE A 26 -0.30 15.63 3.70
C PHE A 26 -0.65 17.09 3.41
N HIS A 27 -0.92 17.42 2.14
CA HIS A 27 -1.36 18.77 1.78
C HIS A 27 -2.68 19.14 2.47
N SER A 28 -3.67 18.26 2.43
CA SER A 28 -4.97 18.47 3.09
C SER A 28 -4.84 18.59 4.61
N TYR A 29 -3.95 17.82 5.24
CA TYR A 29 -3.65 17.95 6.66
C TYR A 29 -3.03 19.32 7.00
N THR A 30 -2.07 19.79 6.18
CA THR A 30 -1.44 21.11 6.40
C THR A 30 -2.43 22.25 6.20
N GLU A 31 -3.33 22.16 5.25
CA GLU A 31 -4.40 23.15 5.05
C GLU A 31 -5.40 23.15 6.22
N ALA A 32 -5.80 21.98 6.72
CA ALA A 32 -6.65 21.88 7.91
C ALA A 32 -5.98 22.53 9.13
N LYS A 33 -4.67 22.31 9.32
CA LYS A 33 -3.90 22.96 10.39
C LYS A 33 -3.88 24.49 10.24
N LYS A 34 -3.68 25.02 9.03
CA LYS A 34 -3.73 26.46 8.77
C LYS A 34 -5.11 27.02 9.05
N THR A 35 -6.17 26.32 8.70
CA THR A 35 -7.55 26.72 8.99
C THR A 35 -7.79 26.85 10.49
N ILE A 36 -7.28 25.91 11.30
CA ILE A 36 -7.35 25.99 12.77
C ILE A 36 -6.58 27.23 13.27
N VAL A 37 -5.37 27.50 12.77
CA VAL A 37 -4.57 28.68 13.15
C VAL A 37 -5.33 29.97 12.81
N THR A 38 -5.95 30.03 11.63
CA THR A 38 -6.76 31.19 11.21
C THR A 38 -7.97 31.36 12.11
N ASP A 39 -8.65 30.27 12.47
CA ASP A 39 -9.80 30.32 13.41
C ASP A 39 -9.37 30.78 14.79
N LEU A 40 -8.23 30.33 15.32
CA LEU A 40 -7.66 30.80 16.57
C LEU A 40 -7.28 32.26 16.52
N ASN A 41 -6.70 32.75 15.42
CA ASN A 41 -6.35 34.17 15.24
C ASN A 41 -7.59 35.05 15.23
N GLN A 42 -8.63 34.64 14.51
CA GLN A 42 -9.88 35.40 14.41
C GLN A 42 -10.59 35.44 15.76
N ALA A 43 -10.71 34.30 16.44
CA ALA A 43 -11.32 34.22 17.76
C ALA A 43 -10.55 35.04 18.80
N LEU A 44 -9.21 35.00 18.76
CA LEU A 44 -8.35 35.78 19.64
C LEU A 44 -8.57 37.30 19.45
N GLN A 45 -8.55 37.77 18.20
CA GLN A 45 -8.81 39.20 17.90
C GLN A 45 -10.18 39.61 18.38
N GLN A 46 -11.22 38.83 18.13
CA GLN A 46 -12.57 39.13 18.58
C GLN A 46 -12.65 39.19 20.11
N THR A 47 -12.04 38.23 20.80
CA THR A 47 -12.04 38.18 22.27
C THR A 47 -11.29 39.33 22.89
N ILE A 48 -10.14 39.73 22.32
CA ILE A 48 -9.36 40.89 22.79
C ILE A 48 -10.17 42.17 22.62
N LEU A 49 -10.84 42.36 21.48
CA LEU A 49 -11.68 43.54 21.24
C LEU A 49 -12.83 43.64 22.24
N GLN A 50 -13.45 42.54 22.60
CA GLN A 50 -14.56 42.48 23.56
C GLN A 50 -14.09 42.72 24.99
N ASN A 51 -12.95 42.19 25.39
CA ASN A 51 -12.45 42.19 26.76
C ASN A 51 -11.27 43.14 26.99
N SER A 52 -10.93 44.01 26.02
CA SER A 52 -9.77 44.90 26.09
C SER A 52 -9.79 45.81 27.32
N HIS A 53 -10.95 46.40 27.65
CA HIS A 53 -11.09 47.28 28.82
C HIS A 53 -10.77 46.56 30.15
N GLN A 54 -11.08 45.27 30.27
CA GLN A 54 -10.85 44.49 31.48
C GLN A 54 -9.41 44.03 31.56
N TRP A 55 -8.88 43.43 30.49
CA TRP A 55 -7.55 42.82 30.46
C TRP A 55 -6.42 43.83 30.45
N MET A 56 -6.67 45.02 29.90
CA MET A 56 -5.72 46.13 29.78
C MET A 56 -6.00 47.24 30.81
N SER A 57 -6.80 46.96 31.86
CA SER A 57 -7.00 47.88 32.95
C SER A 57 -5.71 48.11 33.74
N GLN A 58 -5.56 49.28 34.37
CA GLN A 58 -4.38 49.56 35.19
C GLN A 58 -4.16 48.52 36.31
N ASP A 59 -5.23 48.01 36.89
CA ASP A 59 -5.16 47.01 37.96
C ASP A 59 -4.71 45.64 37.40
N SER A 60 -5.15 45.25 36.23
CA SER A 60 -4.68 44.04 35.55
C SER A 60 -3.20 44.16 35.20
N ILE A 61 -2.77 45.29 34.65
CA ILE A 61 -1.38 45.54 34.30
C ILE A 61 -0.47 45.49 35.54
N ARG A 62 -0.89 46.09 36.66
CA ARG A 62 -0.17 46.00 37.95
C ARG A 62 -0.09 44.58 38.45
N THR A 63 -1.15 43.81 38.29
CA THR A 63 -1.16 42.38 38.65
C THR A 63 -0.18 41.59 37.83
N TYR A 64 -0.11 41.82 36.52
CA TYR A 64 0.85 41.18 35.61
C TYR A 64 2.29 41.56 35.94
N ASP A 65 2.56 42.83 36.28
CA ASP A 65 3.86 43.31 36.73
C ASP A 65 4.29 42.60 38.03
N ASN A 66 3.42 42.54 39.00
CA ASN A 66 3.69 41.83 40.26
C ASN A 66 3.97 40.32 40.04
N LEU A 67 3.21 39.68 39.13
CA LEU A 67 3.45 38.26 38.77
C LEU A 67 4.82 38.09 38.11
N SER A 68 5.22 38.99 37.20
CA SER A 68 6.53 38.92 36.54
C SER A 68 7.69 39.10 37.53
N LYS A 69 7.53 39.95 38.54
CA LYS A 69 8.52 40.15 39.60
C LYS A 69 8.65 38.97 40.57
N HIS A 70 7.55 38.22 40.81
CA HIS A 70 7.56 37.08 41.73
C HIS A 70 7.97 35.76 41.04
N PHE A 71 7.59 35.53 39.81
CA PHE A 71 7.76 34.28 39.10
C PHE A 71 8.90 34.29 38.07
N GLY A 72 9.53 35.45 37.87
CA GLY A 72 10.56 35.63 36.85
C GLY A 72 9.99 36.11 35.52
N ASN A 73 10.89 36.49 34.60
CA ASN A 73 10.53 37.09 33.32
C ASN A 73 11.09 36.18 32.19
N PRO A 74 10.29 35.75 31.20
CA PRO A 74 8.86 36.01 31.00
C PRO A 74 7.93 35.10 31.81
N VAL A 75 6.76 35.60 32.23
CA VAL A 75 5.69 34.81 32.84
C VAL A 75 4.64 34.48 31.79
N SER A 76 4.25 33.21 31.74
CA SER A 76 3.17 32.73 30.86
C SER A 76 1.99 32.25 31.71
N ILE A 77 0.83 32.86 31.49
CA ILE A 77 -0.42 32.53 32.19
C ILE A 77 -1.34 31.86 31.19
N GLU A 78 -1.62 30.60 31.39
CA GLU A 78 -2.58 29.83 30.58
C GLU A 78 -3.96 29.90 31.26
N SER A 79 -4.98 30.35 30.53
CA SER A 79 -6.34 30.46 31.04
C SER A 79 -7.35 29.96 30.01
N TYR A 80 -8.30 29.17 30.50
CA TYR A 80 -9.51 28.86 29.72
C TYR A 80 -10.37 30.15 29.70
N ASN A 81 -10.75 30.55 28.50
CA ASN A 81 -11.67 31.66 28.32
C ASN A 81 -12.90 31.19 27.53
N LYS A 82 -14.07 31.40 28.12
CA LYS A 82 -15.34 30.97 27.54
C LYS A 82 -15.64 31.72 26.24
N ASP A 83 -15.47 33.04 26.21
CA ASP A 83 -15.78 33.89 25.06
C ASP A 83 -14.88 33.51 23.87
N PHE A 84 -13.61 33.21 24.13
CA PHE A 84 -12.67 32.69 23.13
C PHE A 84 -13.10 31.32 22.61
N SER A 85 -13.47 30.43 23.50
CA SER A 85 -13.94 29.08 23.13
C SER A 85 -15.23 29.12 22.31
N ASP A 86 -16.16 30.04 22.65
CA ASP A 86 -17.42 30.20 21.94
C ASP A 86 -17.24 30.85 20.56
N ALA A 87 -16.24 31.72 20.40
CA ALA A 87 -15.89 32.38 19.14
C ALA A 87 -15.25 31.41 18.11
N LEU A 88 -14.72 30.30 18.55
CA LEU A 88 -14.13 29.31 17.67
C LEU A 88 -15.19 28.59 16.81
N SER A 89 -14.98 28.51 15.49
CA SER A 89 -15.88 27.85 14.54
C SER A 89 -15.40 26.50 14.08
N TYR A 90 -14.11 26.37 13.81
CA TYR A 90 -13.51 25.18 13.19
C TYR A 90 -12.72 24.30 14.15
N THR A 91 -12.30 24.84 15.30
CA THR A 91 -11.42 24.10 16.21
C THR A 91 -12.15 22.94 16.87
N PRO A 92 -11.66 21.69 16.73
CA PRO A 92 -12.24 20.55 17.42
C PRO A 92 -11.89 20.64 18.91
N ASP A 93 -12.81 20.16 19.76
CA ASP A 93 -12.62 20.09 21.21
C ASP A 93 -12.36 21.47 21.87
N LYS A 94 -13.35 22.34 21.78
CA LYS A 94 -13.35 23.71 22.35
C LYS A 94 -12.97 23.76 23.85
N LYS A 95 -13.14 22.66 24.59
CA LYS A 95 -12.77 22.57 26.00
C LYS A 95 -11.27 22.53 26.25
N LYS A 96 -10.48 22.20 25.24
CA LYS A 96 -9.02 22.14 25.29
C LYS A 96 -8.36 23.35 24.65
N THR A 97 -9.07 24.45 24.55
CA THR A 97 -8.58 25.74 24.03
C THR A 97 -8.46 26.75 25.11
N GLY A 98 -7.64 27.75 24.90
CA GLY A 98 -7.46 28.85 25.85
C GLY A 98 -6.56 29.94 25.30
N ILE A 99 -6.27 30.89 26.14
CA ILE A 99 -5.41 32.02 25.83
C ILE A 99 -4.21 31.99 26.78
N VAL A 100 -3.03 32.13 26.21
CA VAL A 100 -1.79 32.36 26.94
C VAL A 100 -1.48 33.86 26.92
N ILE A 101 -1.26 34.41 28.11
CA ILE A 101 -0.79 35.77 28.30
C ILE A 101 0.67 35.68 28.69
N HIS A 102 1.54 36.22 27.87
CA HIS A 102 2.96 36.40 28.19
C HIS A 102 3.24 37.82 28.63
N VAL A 103 3.82 37.95 29.80
CA VAL A 103 4.23 39.24 30.36
C VAL A 103 5.73 39.38 30.20
N LEU A 104 6.15 40.41 29.47
CA LEU A 104 7.54 40.72 29.17
C LEU A 104 7.86 42.06 29.88
N ASN A 105 8.60 42.02 30.95
CA ASN A 105 9.14 43.24 31.55
C ASN A 105 10.41 43.60 30.77
N ARG A 106 10.44 44.76 30.10
CA ARG A 106 11.64 45.27 29.42
C ARG A 106 12.52 45.96 30.45
N ASP A 107 13.40 45.24 31.07
CA ASP A 107 14.59 45.86 31.64
C ASP A 107 15.52 46.24 30.48
N PRO A 108 15.88 47.54 30.35
CA PRO A 108 16.73 47.99 29.25
C PRO A 108 18.14 47.37 29.25
N GLN A 109 18.50 46.59 30.27
CA GLN A 109 19.84 45.96 30.38
C GLN A 109 19.86 44.49 29.98
N THR A 110 18.75 43.85 29.60
CA THR A 110 18.72 42.43 29.24
C THR A 110 18.35 42.23 27.76
N GLU A 111 19.17 42.82 26.88
CA GLU A 111 18.95 42.73 25.42
C GLU A 111 19.31 41.33 24.83
N ASN A 112 19.68 40.35 25.65
CA ASN A 112 20.19 39.04 25.18
C ASN A 112 19.48 37.83 25.77
N ALA A 113 18.22 37.90 26.16
CA ALA A 113 17.48 36.67 26.46
C ALA A 113 16.71 36.24 25.19
N PRO A 114 17.12 35.12 24.52
CA PRO A 114 16.29 34.55 23.48
C PRO A 114 14.96 34.14 24.12
N ALA A 115 13.87 34.57 23.52
CA ALA A 115 12.51 34.09 23.84
C ALA A 115 12.40 32.59 23.58
N ASN A 116 13.12 31.81 24.37
CA ASN A 116 13.15 30.36 24.28
C ASN A 116 12.27 29.78 25.38
N THR A 117 11.00 30.18 25.39
CA THR A 117 9.96 29.43 26.11
C THR A 117 9.63 28.16 25.33
N ASN A 118 10.67 27.34 25.08
CA ASN A 118 10.51 25.95 24.72
C ASN A 118 10.13 25.14 25.95
N LYS A 119 8.99 25.48 26.60
CA LYS A 119 8.20 24.45 27.26
C LYS A 119 7.92 23.42 26.18
N LYS A 120 8.31 22.16 26.36
CA LYS A 120 7.98 21.05 25.44
C LYS A 120 6.51 21.20 25.06
N LEU A 121 6.24 21.87 23.94
CA LEU A 121 4.91 21.89 23.39
C LEU A 121 4.58 20.44 23.11
N ASN A 122 3.54 19.92 23.74
CA ASN A 122 2.99 18.64 23.39
C ASN A 122 2.79 18.64 21.88
N GLU A 123 3.09 17.52 21.23
CA GLU A 123 2.99 17.30 19.79
C GLU A 123 1.63 17.71 19.19
N TYR A 124 0.66 17.95 20.04
CA TYR A 124 -0.74 18.30 19.74
C TYR A 124 -1.09 19.79 19.94
N TYR A 125 -0.11 20.63 20.27
CA TYR A 125 -0.34 22.04 20.56
C TYR A 125 -0.30 22.85 19.26
N ILE A 126 -1.44 23.49 18.93
CA ILE A 126 -1.56 24.45 17.83
C ILE A 126 -1.79 25.82 18.45
N ALA A 127 -0.98 26.79 18.04
CA ALA A 127 -1.07 28.17 18.54
C ALA A 127 -1.40 29.15 17.42
N SER A 128 -2.07 30.22 17.78
CA SER A 128 -2.29 31.39 16.95
C SER A 128 -1.02 32.23 16.79
N ASP A 129 -1.05 33.22 15.94
CA ASP A 129 -0.07 34.31 15.95
C ASP A 129 -0.13 35.05 17.26
N THR A 130 1.00 35.67 17.64
CA THR A 130 1.10 36.43 18.89
C THR A 130 0.69 37.88 18.66
N ILE A 131 -0.28 38.38 19.43
CA ILE A 131 -0.68 39.76 19.41
C ILE A 131 0.04 40.48 20.55
N ILE A 132 0.88 41.47 20.22
CA ILE A 132 1.70 42.18 21.18
C ILE A 132 1.01 43.51 21.49
N TRP A 133 0.88 43.81 22.79
CA TRP A 133 0.39 45.09 23.29
C TRP A 133 1.39 45.63 24.30
N ALA A 134 1.77 46.89 24.14
CA ALA A 134 2.72 47.56 25.03
C ALA A 134 1.97 48.65 25.83
N SER A 135 2.19 48.64 27.13
CA SER A 135 1.67 49.69 28.03
C SER A 135 2.81 50.30 28.81
N SER A 136 2.64 51.58 29.13
CA SER A 136 3.53 52.29 30.08
C SER A 136 2.80 52.47 31.39
N ILE A 137 3.42 52.02 32.48
CA ILE A 137 2.93 52.32 33.85
C ILE A 137 3.56 53.61 34.29
N ALA A 138 2.76 54.63 34.47
CA ALA A 138 3.20 55.87 35.13
C ALA A 138 3.25 55.64 36.65
N ASN A 139 4.40 55.25 37.16
CA ASN A 139 4.63 55.18 38.58
C ASN A 139 5.18 56.51 39.05
N SER A 140 4.34 57.35 39.70
CA SER A 140 4.72 58.54 40.48
C SER A 140 5.59 59.60 39.75
N PRO A 141 5.50 60.91 40.06
CA PRO A 141 6.11 61.96 39.29
C PRO A 141 7.64 62.03 39.21
N ASN A 142 8.34 61.05 39.84
CA ASN A 142 9.81 60.96 39.83
C ASN A 142 10.34 59.57 39.43
N ALA A 143 9.54 58.67 38.85
CA ALA A 143 9.98 57.34 38.51
C ALA A 143 10.10 57.17 37.00
N THR A 144 11.15 56.47 36.59
CA THR A 144 11.33 55.94 35.25
C THR A 144 10.11 55.15 34.80
N THR A 145 9.58 55.47 33.63
CA THR A 145 8.44 54.74 33.02
C THR A 145 8.84 53.32 32.73
N ASP A 146 8.39 52.39 33.58
CA ASP A 146 8.53 50.96 33.29
C ASP A 146 7.58 50.59 32.15
N HIS A 147 8.13 50.11 31.05
CA HIS A 147 7.36 49.61 29.92
C HIS A 147 7.12 48.10 30.07
N ILE A 148 5.87 47.74 30.21
CA ILE A 148 5.47 46.32 30.22
C ILE A 148 4.93 45.95 28.85
N GLY A 149 5.53 44.93 28.22
CA GLY A 149 4.96 44.28 27.04
C GLY A 149 4.07 43.12 27.46
N ILE A 150 2.85 43.11 26.97
CA ILE A 150 1.95 41.97 27.14
C ILE A 150 1.69 41.37 25.77
N SER A 151 1.80 40.07 25.63
CA SER A 151 1.43 39.38 24.41
C SER A 151 0.38 38.30 24.67
N PHE A 152 -0.56 38.21 23.75
CA PHE A 152 -1.68 37.27 23.80
C PHE A 152 -1.50 36.25 22.68
N GLN A 153 -1.71 34.98 23.01
CA GLN A 153 -1.66 33.89 22.05
C GLN A 153 -2.79 32.91 22.35
N GLY A 154 -3.65 32.66 21.37
CA GLY A 154 -4.65 31.60 21.47
C GLY A 154 -4.02 30.21 21.22
N TYR A 155 -4.47 29.21 21.92
CA TYR A 155 -4.00 27.85 21.73
C TYR A 155 -5.13 26.83 21.69
N ALA A 156 -4.88 25.71 21.02
CA ALA A 156 -5.73 24.54 21.02
C ALA A 156 -4.89 23.27 21.12
N ASN A 157 -5.28 22.38 22.01
CA ASN A 157 -4.72 21.04 22.12
C ASN A 157 -5.54 20.09 21.22
N CYS A 158 -5.12 19.92 19.96
CA CYS A 158 -5.78 19.10 18.97
C CYS A 158 -4.95 17.84 18.69
N SER A 159 -5.53 16.64 18.86
CA SER A 159 -4.86 15.41 18.41
C SER A 159 -4.70 15.40 16.89
N THR A 160 -3.64 14.75 16.40
CA THR A 160 -3.41 14.58 14.96
C THR A 160 -4.61 13.96 14.25
N LEU A 161 -5.29 13.01 14.91
CA LEU A 161 -6.50 12.39 14.39
C LEU A 161 -7.67 13.37 14.28
N ALA A 162 -7.80 14.32 15.20
CA ALA A 162 -8.82 15.35 15.14
C ALA A 162 -8.59 16.30 13.94
N VAL A 163 -7.33 16.68 13.69
CA VAL A 163 -6.95 17.50 12.52
C VAL A 163 -7.19 16.75 11.22
N ILE A 164 -6.82 15.46 11.15
CA ILE A 164 -7.13 14.58 10.00
C ILE A 164 -8.66 14.44 9.82
N GLY A 165 -9.41 14.45 10.93
CA GLY A 165 -10.87 14.44 10.90
C GLY A 165 -11.47 15.61 10.13
N LEU A 166 -10.88 16.79 10.25
CA LEU A 166 -11.27 18.04 9.59
C LEU A 166 -10.72 18.20 8.18
N SER A 167 -9.66 17.45 7.83
CA SER A 167 -9.04 17.51 6.50
C SER A 167 -9.97 16.98 5.43
N ASP A 168 -9.91 17.53 4.22
CA ASP A 168 -10.62 17.02 3.06
C ASP A 168 -10.01 15.67 2.63
N LYS A 169 -10.85 14.64 2.64
CA LYS A 169 -10.47 13.25 2.31
C LYS A 169 -10.83 12.85 0.90
N SER A 170 -11.45 13.73 0.13
CA SER A 170 -12.00 13.39 -1.19
C SER A 170 -10.90 12.96 -2.17
N LEU A 171 -9.88 13.78 -2.35
CA LEU A 171 -8.76 13.49 -3.25
C LEU A 171 -7.85 12.35 -2.75
N PRO A 172 -7.37 12.35 -1.49
CA PRO A 172 -6.57 11.23 -0.97
C PRO A 172 -7.31 9.89 -1.05
N GLY A 173 -8.62 9.89 -0.72
CA GLY A 173 -9.46 8.70 -0.79
C GLY A 173 -9.65 8.18 -2.22
N LEU A 174 -9.81 9.08 -3.20
CA LEU A 174 -9.92 8.72 -4.61
C LEU A 174 -8.64 8.02 -5.10
N PHE A 175 -7.47 8.59 -4.85
CA PHE A 175 -6.20 7.98 -5.26
C PHE A 175 -5.93 6.66 -4.55
N LEU A 176 -6.31 6.54 -3.29
CA LEU A 176 -6.20 5.29 -2.54
C LEU A 176 -7.12 4.20 -3.11
N GLY A 177 -8.35 4.57 -3.48
CA GLY A 177 -9.28 3.67 -4.16
C GLY A 177 -8.78 3.21 -5.53
N LEU A 178 -8.20 4.12 -6.34
CA LEU A 178 -7.58 3.79 -7.62
C LEU A 178 -6.35 2.89 -7.45
N ALA A 179 -5.53 3.11 -6.41
CA ALA A 179 -4.41 2.24 -6.09
C ALA A 179 -4.89 0.81 -5.76
N PHE A 180 -5.93 0.68 -4.95
CA PHE A 180 -6.54 -0.61 -4.63
C PHE A 180 -7.11 -1.31 -5.87
N LEU A 181 -7.82 -0.56 -6.72
CA LEU A 181 -8.37 -1.08 -7.97
C LEU A 181 -7.26 -1.58 -8.91
N SER A 182 -6.18 -0.80 -9.08
CA SER A 182 -5.05 -1.18 -9.93
C SER A 182 -4.26 -2.39 -9.40
N ALA A 183 -4.25 -2.61 -8.08
CA ALA A 183 -3.63 -3.78 -7.47
C ALA A 183 -4.49 -5.05 -7.63
N THR A 184 -5.82 -4.92 -7.50
CA THR A 184 -6.74 -6.08 -7.54
C THR A 184 -7.12 -6.50 -8.95
N LEU A 185 -7.20 -5.55 -9.90
CA LEU A 185 -7.61 -5.82 -11.28
C LEU A 185 -6.80 -6.92 -11.97
N PRO A 186 -5.45 -6.94 -11.95
CA PRO A 186 -4.68 -8.00 -12.58
C PRO A 186 -4.89 -9.36 -11.91
N LEU A 187 -5.16 -9.40 -10.59
CA LEU A 187 -5.46 -10.64 -9.87
C LEU A 187 -6.84 -11.19 -10.28
N LEU A 188 -7.85 -10.32 -10.39
CA LEU A 188 -9.18 -10.67 -10.85
C LEU A 188 -9.14 -11.14 -12.31
N LEU A 189 -8.47 -10.42 -13.20
CA LEU A 189 -8.33 -10.81 -14.61
C LEU A 189 -7.60 -12.15 -14.76
N LYS A 190 -6.60 -12.42 -13.91
CA LYS A 190 -5.90 -13.71 -13.90
C LYS A 190 -6.81 -14.85 -13.41
N ARG A 191 -7.69 -14.57 -12.46
CA ARG A 191 -8.69 -15.52 -11.96
C ARG A 191 -9.78 -15.79 -12.99
N TYR A 192 -10.33 -14.74 -13.61
CA TYR A 192 -11.30 -14.84 -14.70
C TYR A 192 -10.72 -15.54 -15.93
N ARG A 193 -9.45 -15.27 -16.30
CA ARG A 193 -8.79 -16.02 -17.38
C ARG A 193 -8.62 -17.50 -17.05
N LYS A 194 -8.43 -17.86 -15.77
CA LYS A 194 -8.32 -19.26 -15.35
C LYS A 194 -9.68 -19.95 -15.41
N GLU A 195 -10.77 -19.26 -15.19
CA GLU A 195 -12.14 -19.77 -15.32
C GLU A 195 -12.64 -19.79 -16.78
N LEU A 196 -12.18 -18.83 -17.62
CA LEU A 196 -12.48 -18.84 -19.06
C LEU A 196 -11.62 -19.82 -19.86
N ILE A 197 -10.55 -20.35 -19.30
CA ILE A 197 -9.88 -21.56 -19.76
C ILE A 197 -10.50 -22.75 -18.99
N MET A 198 -11.82 -22.84 -18.96
CA MET A 198 -12.48 -24.14 -18.96
C MET A 198 -12.03 -24.86 -20.22
N PRO A 199 -11.66 -26.14 -20.15
CA PRO A 199 -11.34 -26.88 -21.35
C PRO A 199 -12.52 -26.74 -22.29
N GLN A 200 -12.32 -25.96 -23.38
CA GLN A 200 -13.24 -26.03 -24.50
C GLN A 200 -13.34 -27.53 -24.81
N SER A 201 -14.56 -28.01 -24.72
CA SER A 201 -14.91 -29.34 -25.21
C SER A 201 -14.14 -29.58 -26.50
N ILE A 202 -13.23 -30.54 -26.46
CA ILE A 202 -12.37 -30.93 -27.56
C ILE A 202 -13.30 -31.20 -28.74
N HIS A 203 -13.24 -30.33 -29.77
CA HIS A 203 -13.88 -30.63 -31.03
C HIS A 203 -13.33 -31.98 -31.53
N PRO A 204 -14.20 -32.94 -31.95
CA PRO A 204 -13.80 -34.31 -32.18
C PRO A 204 -12.93 -34.56 -33.43
N GLU A 205 -12.43 -33.52 -34.08
CA GLU A 205 -11.85 -33.68 -35.43
C GLU A 205 -10.37 -34.08 -35.54
N LYS A 206 -9.57 -34.10 -34.44
CA LYS A 206 -8.16 -34.53 -34.54
C LYS A 206 -7.62 -35.18 -33.26
N THR A 207 -8.43 -35.96 -32.60
CA THR A 207 -7.99 -36.72 -31.41
C THR A 207 -7.83 -38.20 -31.77
N ILE A 208 -6.64 -38.75 -31.58
CA ILE A 208 -6.36 -40.17 -31.77
C ILE A 208 -6.39 -40.83 -30.40
N SER A 209 -7.28 -41.80 -30.20
CA SER A 209 -7.46 -42.49 -28.93
C SER A 209 -6.92 -43.94 -29.04
N PHE A 210 -6.16 -44.35 -28.03
CA PHE A 210 -5.76 -45.75 -27.86
C PHE A 210 -5.70 -46.09 -26.36
N GLY A 211 -6.43 -47.16 -25.97
CA GLY A 211 -6.68 -47.46 -24.57
C GLY A 211 -7.43 -46.31 -23.90
N ASN A 212 -6.97 -45.87 -22.73
CA ASN A 212 -7.51 -44.74 -22.00
C ASN A 212 -6.67 -43.45 -22.15
N LEU A 213 -5.82 -43.36 -23.19
CA LEU A 213 -5.06 -42.18 -23.54
C LEU A 213 -5.55 -41.59 -24.86
N ASN A 214 -5.57 -40.28 -24.91
CA ASN A 214 -6.00 -39.46 -26.05
C ASN A 214 -4.85 -38.53 -26.46
N LEU A 215 -4.44 -38.61 -27.71
CA LEU A 215 -3.50 -37.69 -28.35
C LEU A 215 -4.28 -36.56 -29.01
N SER A 216 -4.08 -35.34 -28.54
CA SER A 216 -4.57 -34.15 -29.24
C SER A 216 -3.47 -33.61 -30.16
N CYS A 217 -3.71 -33.64 -31.47
CA CYS A 217 -2.78 -33.11 -32.45
C CYS A 217 -2.66 -31.57 -32.40
N GLU A 218 -3.70 -30.85 -31.96
CA GLU A 218 -3.69 -29.40 -31.86
C GLU A 218 -2.79 -28.91 -30.73
N THR A 219 -2.88 -29.54 -29.57
CA THR A 219 -2.13 -29.13 -28.38
C THR A 219 -0.80 -29.87 -28.24
N ALA A 220 -0.48 -30.80 -29.15
CA ALA A 220 0.67 -31.67 -29.09
C ALA A 220 0.84 -32.26 -27.68
N SER A 221 -0.20 -32.92 -27.17
CA SER A 221 -0.25 -33.40 -25.79
C SER A 221 -1.12 -34.62 -25.63
N PHE A 222 -0.74 -35.47 -24.68
CA PHE A 222 -1.51 -36.62 -24.28
C PHE A 222 -2.40 -36.30 -23.06
N TYR A 223 -3.63 -36.78 -23.12
CA TYR A 223 -4.61 -36.66 -22.05
C TYR A 223 -5.11 -38.01 -21.62
N LYS A 224 -5.37 -38.18 -20.33
CA LYS A 224 -6.05 -39.35 -19.77
C LYS A 224 -7.57 -39.21 -20.01
N GLU A 225 -8.31 -40.26 -19.74
CA GLU A 225 -9.78 -40.27 -19.85
C GLU A 225 -10.46 -39.20 -18.96
N ASN A 226 -9.82 -38.82 -17.84
CA ASN A 226 -10.28 -37.75 -16.95
C ASN A 226 -9.81 -36.34 -17.40
N GLU A 227 -9.39 -36.16 -18.64
CA GLU A 227 -8.87 -34.93 -19.23
C GLU A 227 -7.59 -34.38 -18.55
N GLU A 228 -6.97 -35.15 -17.67
CA GLU A 228 -5.70 -34.77 -17.07
C GLU A 228 -4.57 -34.94 -18.10
N LYS A 229 -3.76 -33.86 -18.27
CA LYS A 229 -2.62 -33.87 -19.19
C LYS A 229 -1.48 -34.73 -18.66
N LEU A 230 -1.02 -35.71 -19.46
CA LEU A 230 0.15 -36.51 -19.15
C LEU A 230 1.43 -35.71 -19.39
N LYS A 231 2.26 -35.57 -18.35
CA LYS A 231 3.52 -34.82 -18.42
C LYS A 231 4.61 -35.69 -19.03
N LEU A 232 4.94 -35.46 -20.30
CA LEU A 232 6.00 -36.15 -21.04
C LEU A 232 7.14 -35.17 -21.36
N THR A 233 8.37 -35.67 -21.38
CA THR A 233 9.48 -34.93 -21.98
C THR A 233 9.33 -34.92 -23.51
N PRO A 234 9.98 -33.96 -24.24
CA PRO A 234 9.84 -33.92 -25.71
C PRO A 234 10.14 -35.20 -26.42
N GLN A 235 11.17 -35.96 -25.98
CA GLN A 235 11.52 -37.26 -26.57
C GLN A 235 10.51 -38.37 -26.23
N GLN A 236 9.95 -38.35 -25.02
CA GLN A 236 8.88 -39.27 -24.61
C GLN A 236 7.60 -38.99 -25.40
N TYR A 237 7.27 -37.71 -25.58
CA TYR A 237 6.15 -37.31 -26.40
C TYR A 237 6.29 -37.79 -27.84
N ALA A 238 7.44 -37.54 -28.50
CA ALA A 238 7.68 -37.91 -29.87
C ALA A 238 7.59 -39.47 -30.06
N LEU A 239 8.13 -40.22 -29.12
CA LEU A 239 8.02 -41.68 -29.18
C LEU A 239 6.58 -42.18 -28.99
N MET A 240 5.82 -41.59 -28.05
CA MET A 240 4.41 -41.93 -27.86
C MET A 240 3.55 -41.51 -29.08
N GLU A 241 3.84 -40.39 -29.68
CA GLU A 241 3.18 -39.93 -30.91
C GLU A 241 3.40 -40.92 -32.06
N MET A 242 4.63 -41.43 -32.24
CA MET A 242 4.92 -42.47 -33.25
C MET A 242 4.11 -43.74 -32.99
N PHE A 243 3.94 -44.19 -31.74
CA PHE A 243 3.08 -45.34 -31.43
C PHE A 243 1.61 -45.06 -31.77
N PHE A 244 1.09 -43.92 -31.48
CA PHE A 244 -0.33 -43.54 -31.74
C PHE A 244 -0.60 -43.36 -33.23
N LEU A 245 0.38 -42.87 -33.99
CA LEU A 245 0.26 -42.70 -35.43
C LEU A 245 0.50 -44.05 -36.22
N SER A 246 1.13 -45.00 -35.59
CA SER A 246 1.32 -46.34 -36.21
C SER A 246 0.01 -47.14 -36.18
N PRO A 247 -0.50 -47.62 -37.32
CA PRO A 247 -1.76 -48.37 -37.38
C PRO A 247 -1.75 -49.67 -36.55
N THR A 248 -0.58 -50.24 -36.36
CA THR A 248 -0.41 -51.50 -35.59
C THR A 248 0.10 -51.29 -34.18
N HIS A 249 0.44 -50.04 -33.82
CA HIS A 249 1.11 -49.67 -32.56
C HIS A 249 2.43 -50.43 -32.32
N ILE A 250 3.07 -50.85 -33.42
CA ILE A 250 4.37 -51.57 -33.45
C ILE A 250 5.38 -50.65 -34.12
N LEU A 251 6.54 -50.45 -33.50
CA LEU A 251 7.62 -49.64 -34.05
C LEU A 251 8.92 -50.42 -34.07
N ASN A 252 9.60 -50.51 -35.23
CA ASN A 252 10.92 -51.08 -35.32
C ASN A 252 11.97 -50.19 -34.63
N ARG A 253 12.96 -50.78 -34.02
CA ARG A 253 14.04 -50.06 -33.34
C ARG A 253 14.78 -49.11 -34.29
N SER A 254 15.09 -49.60 -35.52
CA SER A 254 15.75 -48.80 -36.55
C SER A 254 14.99 -47.53 -36.88
N ASP A 255 13.68 -47.68 -37.09
CA ASP A 255 12.80 -46.57 -37.49
C ASP A 255 12.68 -45.50 -36.39
N ILE A 256 12.61 -45.95 -35.11
CA ILE A 256 12.62 -45.05 -33.97
C ILE A 256 13.95 -44.31 -33.87
N CYS A 257 15.08 -45.01 -34.01
CA CYS A 257 16.40 -44.42 -33.90
C CYS A 257 16.66 -43.41 -35.01
N GLU A 258 16.26 -43.71 -36.23
CA GLU A 258 16.41 -42.83 -37.38
C GLU A 258 15.52 -41.58 -37.26
N SER A 259 14.30 -41.76 -36.75
CA SER A 259 13.35 -40.61 -36.55
C SER A 259 13.75 -39.69 -35.42
N LEU A 260 14.14 -40.25 -34.27
CA LEU A 260 14.42 -39.42 -33.07
C LEU A 260 15.87 -38.92 -32.99
N TRP A 261 16.81 -39.66 -33.58
CA TRP A 261 18.26 -39.35 -33.53
C TRP A 261 18.96 -39.63 -34.85
N PRO A 262 18.63 -38.97 -35.95
CA PRO A 262 19.26 -39.22 -37.22
C PRO A 262 20.77 -39.03 -37.15
N GLY A 263 21.51 -40.07 -37.60
CA GLY A 263 22.98 -40.03 -37.65
C GLY A 263 23.70 -40.24 -36.30
N LYS A 264 23.00 -40.53 -35.19
CA LYS A 264 23.65 -40.75 -33.89
C LYS A 264 24.17 -42.19 -33.79
N ILE A 265 25.50 -42.40 -33.54
CA ILE A 265 26.16 -43.67 -33.49
C ILE A 265 25.59 -44.61 -32.39
N ASN A 266 25.23 -44.06 -31.20
CA ASN A 266 24.70 -44.81 -30.07
C ASN A 266 23.21 -44.57 -29.85
N ALA A 267 22.42 -44.49 -30.92
CA ALA A 267 20.97 -44.23 -30.83
C ALA A 267 20.25 -45.35 -30.08
N ASP A 268 20.66 -46.59 -30.24
CA ASP A 268 20.10 -47.78 -29.57
C ASP A 268 20.17 -47.75 -28.06
N GLU A 269 21.30 -47.32 -27.50
CA GLU A 269 21.45 -47.18 -26.04
C GLU A 269 20.58 -46.04 -25.50
N THR A 270 20.46 -44.94 -26.28
CA THR A 270 19.61 -43.84 -25.96
C THR A 270 18.14 -44.27 -25.97
N LEU A 271 17.73 -45.05 -26.96
CA LEU A 271 16.40 -45.62 -27.07
C LEU A 271 16.06 -46.53 -25.89
N ASN A 272 16.98 -47.45 -25.55
CA ASN A 272 16.78 -48.31 -24.38
C ASN A 272 16.57 -47.52 -23.08
N THR A 273 17.31 -46.43 -22.92
CA THR A 273 17.16 -45.55 -21.76
C THR A 273 15.83 -44.80 -21.79
N LEU A 274 15.40 -44.31 -22.95
CA LEU A 274 14.13 -43.65 -23.15
C LEU A 274 12.95 -44.56 -22.82
N ILE A 275 12.96 -45.80 -23.40
CA ILE A 275 11.93 -46.83 -23.14
C ILE A 275 11.88 -47.19 -21.66
N ARG A 276 13.03 -47.38 -21.01
CA ARG A 276 13.09 -47.70 -19.57
C ARG A 276 12.44 -46.62 -18.69
N ARG A 277 12.54 -45.37 -19.09
CA ARG A 277 11.92 -44.24 -18.38
C ARG A 277 10.46 -44.02 -18.75
N LEU A 278 10.07 -44.31 -19.98
CA LEU A 278 8.73 -44.12 -20.48
C LEU A 278 7.77 -45.22 -19.99
N ARG A 279 8.26 -46.50 -19.92
CA ARG A 279 7.45 -47.65 -19.56
C ARG A 279 6.69 -47.48 -18.23
N PRO A 280 7.33 -47.20 -17.09
CA PRO A 280 6.61 -47.00 -15.82
C PRO A 280 5.62 -45.85 -15.90
N LEU A 281 5.98 -44.78 -16.57
CA LEU A 281 5.13 -43.60 -16.70
C LEU A 281 3.83 -43.90 -17.48
N VAL A 282 3.90 -44.66 -18.56
CA VAL A 282 2.72 -45.13 -19.30
C VAL A 282 1.91 -46.13 -18.48
N GLU A 283 2.57 -47.09 -17.84
CA GLU A 283 1.92 -48.13 -17.07
C GLU A 283 1.20 -47.64 -15.81
N GLU A 284 1.74 -46.63 -15.16
CA GLU A 284 1.12 -46.02 -13.98
C GLU A 284 -0.06 -45.09 -14.33
N ASN A 285 0.01 -44.42 -15.47
CA ASN A 285 -0.96 -43.39 -15.86
C ASN A 285 -1.98 -43.87 -16.89
N SER A 286 -1.89 -45.15 -17.35
CA SER A 286 -2.82 -45.68 -18.34
C SER A 286 -3.03 -47.18 -18.22
N ASN A 287 -4.01 -47.68 -18.99
CA ASN A 287 -4.23 -49.10 -19.18
C ASN A 287 -3.30 -49.72 -20.27
N LEU A 288 -2.29 -48.94 -20.71
CA LEU A 288 -1.35 -49.36 -21.76
C LEU A 288 -0.06 -49.90 -21.13
N LYS A 289 0.64 -50.75 -21.86
CA LYS A 289 2.01 -51.22 -21.56
C LYS A 289 2.87 -51.24 -22.81
N ILE A 290 4.17 -51.03 -22.64
CA ILE A 290 5.14 -51.13 -23.72
C ILE A 290 5.88 -52.48 -23.58
N THR A 291 5.73 -53.36 -24.56
CA THR A 291 6.42 -54.65 -24.62
C THR A 291 7.49 -54.64 -25.72
N THR A 292 8.38 -55.62 -25.67
CA THR A 292 9.45 -55.78 -26.66
C THR A 292 9.22 -57.06 -27.45
N ASP A 293 9.11 -56.95 -28.78
CA ASP A 293 8.97 -58.12 -29.66
C ASP A 293 10.34 -58.56 -30.17
N ARG A 294 10.76 -59.75 -29.72
CA ARG A 294 12.00 -60.43 -30.11
C ARG A 294 13.27 -59.57 -30.20
N GLY A 295 13.26 -58.41 -29.43
CA GLY A 295 14.38 -57.48 -29.43
C GLY A 295 14.50 -56.56 -30.65
N ARG A 296 13.59 -56.66 -31.64
CA ARG A 296 13.64 -55.95 -32.91
C ARG A 296 12.63 -54.79 -32.96
N ALA A 297 11.54 -54.92 -32.24
CA ALA A 297 10.46 -53.91 -32.20
C ALA A 297 9.95 -53.66 -30.79
N TYR A 298 9.28 -52.53 -30.60
CA TYR A 298 8.49 -52.21 -29.42
C TYR A 298 7.02 -52.18 -29.81
N VAL A 299 6.18 -52.67 -28.92
CA VAL A 299 4.72 -52.73 -29.10
C VAL A 299 4.05 -52.01 -27.97
N LEU A 300 3.13 -51.11 -28.30
CA LEU A 300 2.23 -50.50 -27.33
C LEU A 300 0.90 -51.29 -27.33
N GLU A 301 0.55 -51.92 -26.22
CA GLU A 301 -0.62 -52.80 -26.10
C GLU A 301 -1.43 -52.49 -24.85
N ILE A 302 -2.72 -52.84 -24.87
CA ILE A 302 -3.61 -52.70 -23.72
C ILE A 302 -3.27 -53.84 -22.72
N LYS A 303 -3.12 -53.49 -21.45
CA LYS A 303 -2.96 -54.44 -20.36
C LYS A 303 -4.19 -55.40 -20.35
N LYS A 304 -3.96 -56.68 -20.43
CA LYS A 304 -5.04 -57.63 -20.17
C LYS A 304 -5.37 -57.51 -18.67
N SER A 305 -6.61 -57.18 -18.36
CA SER A 305 -7.12 -57.35 -17.01
C SER A 305 -7.20 -58.81 -16.70
N ASP A 306 -6.28 -59.33 -15.90
CA ASP A 306 -6.44 -60.66 -15.29
C ASP A 306 -7.62 -60.53 -14.31
N HIS A 307 -8.82 -60.83 -14.81
CA HIS A 307 -9.95 -61.10 -13.95
C HIS A 307 -9.68 -62.48 -13.29
N LEU A 308 -9.25 -62.46 -12.04
CA LEU A 308 -9.44 -63.50 -11.06
C LEU A 308 -10.77 -63.30 -10.36
#